data_86e2231a8e5a5829c4251ea0f8748f62
#
_entry.id   86e2231a8e5a5829c4251ea0f8748f62
#
_cell.length_a   1.000
_cell.length_b   1.000
_cell.length_c   1.000
_cell.angle_alpha   90.00
_cell.angle_beta   90.00
_cell.angle_gamma   90.00
#
_symmetry.space_group_name_H-M   'P 1'
#
loop_
_entity.id
_entity.type
_entity.pdbx_description
1 polymer ?
#
loop_
_entity_poly.entity_id
_entity_poly.type
_entity_poly.pdbx_seq_one_letter_code
_entity_poly.pdbx_strand_id
1 'polypeptide(L)'
;MIYVFDTSSLSKLKHFFPGVFKSVWTGLDGLVQSGELISTREVWNEIERGDVDPHTSQWLKDRKQIFTTPTANELRFVAQIFQIKHFQALIGEKQRLMGTPVADPVVIACAKIRQGTVVTEERLKPHAAKIPNVCQHASVSVPCIDLETFMQKQGWSF
;
A
#
# COMPACT_ATOMS: atom_id res chain seq x y z
N MET A 1 12.31 0.67 -9.98
CA MET A 1 11.41 -0.22 -9.23
C MET A 1 10.23 0.57 -8.70
N ILE A 2 9.03 0.07 -8.90
CA ILE A 2 7.82 0.71 -8.40
C ILE A 2 7.46 0.12 -7.04
N TYR A 3 7.17 0.99 -6.07
CA TYR A 3 6.71 0.62 -4.73
C TYR A 3 5.29 1.13 -4.53
N VAL A 4 4.37 0.22 -4.20
CA VAL A 4 2.96 0.54 -3.96
C VAL A 4 2.72 0.49 -2.45
N PHE A 5 2.46 1.65 -1.88
CA PHE A 5 2.25 1.81 -0.43
C PHE A 5 0.80 1.60 -0.07
N ASP A 6 0.55 0.84 0.99
CA ASP A 6 -0.79 0.71 1.55
C ASP A 6 -1.04 1.75 2.65
N THR A 7 -2.22 1.71 3.26
CA THR A 7 -2.59 2.65 4.32
C THR A 7 -1.67 2.52 5.53
N SER A 8 -1.31 1.29 5.92
CA SER A 8 -0.52 1.05 7.13
C SER A 8 0.90 1.60 7.01
N SER A 9 1.54 1.43 5.85
CA SER A 9 2.89 1.93 5.63
C SER A 9 2.93 3.46 5.56
N LEU A 10 1.94 4.08 4.90
CA LEU A 10 1.84 5.55 4.88
C LEU A 10 1.57 6.11 6.28
N SER A 11 0.71 5.47 7.06
CA SER A 11 0.41 5.90 8.43
C SER A 11 1.62 5.82 9.34
N LYS A 12 2.51 4.85 9.11
CA LYS A 12 3.73 4.69 9.92
C LYS A 12 4.73 5.82 9.72
N LEU A 13 4.62 6.60 8.66
CA LEU A 13 5.51 7.75 8.42
C LEU A 13 5.46 8.78 9.55
N LYS A 14 4.40 8.77 10.35
CA LYS A 14 4.29 9.65 11.55
C LYS A 14 5.43 9.48 12.54
N HIS A 15 6.09 8.32 12.53
CA HIS A 15 7.22 8.05 13.44
C HIS A 15 8.51 8.70 12.98
N PHE A 16 8.56 9.25 11.77
CA PHE A 16 9.71 9.91 11.22
C PHE A 16 9.50 11.42 11.28
N PHE A 17 9.75 12.00 12.44
CA PHE A 17 9.52 13.42 12.70
C PHE A 17 10.23 14.27 11.65
N PRO A 18 9.51 15.16 10.92
CA PRO A 18 10.10 15.90 9.80
C PRO A 18 11.29 16.78 10.18
N GLY A 19 11.28 17.32 11.40
CA GLY A 19 12.37 18.17 11.88
C GLY A 19 13.64 17.40 12.22
N VAL A 20 13.54 16.08 12.41
CA VAL A 20 14.66 15.20 12.79
C VAL A 20 15.11 14.36 11.61
N PHE A 21 14.15 13.74 10.91
CA PHE A 21 14.42 12.81 9.82
C PHE A 21 14.25 13.46 8.45
N LYS A 22 14.88 14.62 8.24
CA LYS A 22 14.74 15.41 7.01
C LYS A 22 15.10 14.61 5.76
N SER A 23 16.12 13.79 5.84
CA SER A 23 16.57 12.98 4.70
C SER A 23 15.58 11.91 4.29
N VAL A 24 14.78 11.38 5.23
CA VAL A 24 13.69 10.45 4.89
C VAL A 24 12.68 11.14 3.98
N TRP A 25 12.20 12.31 4.37
CA TRP A 25 11.19 13.05 3.61
C TRP A 25 11.72 13.51 2.26
N THR A 26 12.99 13.93 2.20
CA THR A 26 13.64 14.28 0.93
C THR A 26 13.75 13.05 0.02
N GLY A 27 14.09 11.90 0.58
CA GLY A 27 14.15 10.64 -0.18
C GLY A 27 12.79 10.22 -0.71
N LEU A 28 11.75 10.33 0.12
CA LEU A 28 10.38 10.04 -0.30
C LEU A 28 9.95 10.97 -1.43
N ASP A 29 10.24 12.27 -1.33
CA ASP A 29 9.94 13.23 -2.38
C ASP A 29 10.62 12.86 -3.71
N GLY A 30 11.87 12.41 -3.64
CA GLY A 30 12.59 11.98 -4.84
C GLY A 30 11.89 10.80 -5.52
N LEU A 31 11.42 9.83 -4.73
CA LEU A 31 10.70 8.67 -5.27
C LEU A 31 9.33 9.04 -5.82
N VAL A 32 8.64 10.00 -5.20
CA VAL A 32 7.39 10.53 -5.74
C VAL A 32 7.64 11.19 -7.10
N GLN A 33 8.66 12.01 -7.20
CA GLN A 33 9.00 12.72 -8.44
C GLN A 33 9.40 11.77 -9.57
N SER A 34 10.11 10.69 -9.25
CA SER A 34 10.52 9.68 -10.24
C SER A 34 9.39 8.71 -10.63
N GLY A 35 8.25 8.76 -9.94
CA GLY A 35 7.15 7.84 -10.17
C GLY A 35 7.35 6.46 -9.56
N GLU A 36 8.37 6.29 -8.72
CA GLU A 36 8.65 5.00 -8.08
C GLU A 36 7.81 4.75 -6.83
N LEU A 37 7.35 5.81 -6.15
CA LEU A 37 6.45 5.69 -5.00
C LEU A 37 5.05 6.05 -5.43
N ILE A 38 4.15 5.07 -5.39
CA ILE A 38 2.73 5.26 -5.73
C ILE A 38 1.84 4.59 -4.68
N SER A 39 0.56 4.84 -4.79
CA SER A 39 -0.48 4.19 -4.00
C SER A 39 -1.75 4.12 -4.85
N THR A 40 -2.89 3.89 -4.23
CA THR A 40 -4.16 3.76 -4.95
C THR A 40 -5.21 4.73 -4.40
N ARG A 41 -6.21 5.03 -5.22
CA ARG A 41 -7.35 5.85 -4.84
C ARG A 41 -8.04 5.30 -3.59
N GLU A 42 -8.14 3.99 -3.48
CA GLU A 42 -8.79 3.33 -2.34
C GLU A 42 -8.02 3.58 -1.04
N VAL A 43 -6.69 3.61 -1.10
CA VAL A 43 -5.85 3.98 0.05
C VAL A 43 -6.11 5.45 0.44
N TRP A 44 -6.21 6.36 -0.54
CA TRP A 44 -6.53 7.76 -0.25
C TRP A 44 -7.87 7.88 0.48
N ASN A 45 -8.88 7.13 0.03
CA ASN A 45 -10.20 7.13 0.68
C ASN A 45 -10.12 6.66 2.14
N GLU A 46 -9.29 5.66 2.44
CA GLU A 46 -9.07 5.21 3.82
C GLU A 46 -8.36 6.27 4.65
N ILE A 47 -7.37 6.95 4.08
CA ILE A 47 -6.61 8.00 4.76
C ILE A 47 -7.53 9.19 5.10
N GLU A 48 -8.40 9.59 4.20
CA GLU A 48 -9.34 10.68 4.45
C GLU A 48 -10.29 10.39 5.61
N ARG A 49 -10.66 9.12 5.78
CA ARG A 49 -11.57 8.68 6.85
C ARG A 49 -10.86 8.27 8.12
N GLY A 50 -9.54 8.10 8.07
CA GLY A 50 -8.74 7.62 9.18
C GLY A 50 -8.07 8.73 9.96
N ASP A 51 -7.29 8.30 10.94
CA ASP A 51 -6.61 9.16 11.90
C ASP A 51 -5.13 9.23 11.54
N VAL A 52 -4.82 9.87 10.42
CA VAL A 52 -3.45 10.10 9.97
C VAL A 52 -2.97 11.44 10.55
N ASP A 53 -1.74 11.48 11.05
CA ASP A 53 -1.20 12.69 11.66
C ASP A 53 -1.20 13.88 10.69
N PRO A 54 -1.31 15.13 11.19
CA PRO A 54 -1.47 16.30 10.33
C PRO A 54 -0.34 16.52 9.31
N HIS A 55 0.91 16.27 9.69
CA HIS A 55 2.03 16.43 8.78
C HIS A 55 1.97 15.46 7.61
N THR A 56 1.79 14.16 7.91
CA THR A 56 1.69 13.12 6.88
C THR A 56 0.48 13.35 5.99
N SER A 57 -0.66 13.69 6.59
CA SER A 57 -1.87 14.01 5.84
C SER A 57 -1.67 15.16 4.86
N GLN A 58 -1.02 16.25 5.29
CA GLN A 58 -0.74 17.37 4.41
C GLN A 58 0.26 17.02 3.32
N TRP A 59 1.31 16.27 3.67
CA TRP A 59 2.30 15.81 2.71
C TRP A 59 1.65 14.98 1.59
N LEU A 60 0.71 14.10 1.96
CA LEU A 60 -0.03 13.27 1.01
C LEU A 60 -0.99 14.10 0.16
N LYS A 61 -1.69 15.08 0.76
CA LYS A 61 -2.57 16.00 0.02
C LYS A 61 -1.82 16.74 -1.07
N ASP A 62 -0.59 17.16 -0.79
CA ASP A 62 0.24 17.89 -1.75
C ASP A 62 0.77 16.97 -2.87
N ARG A 63 0.60 15.66 -2.72
CA ARG A 63 1.10 14.63 -3.66
C ARG A 63 0.00 13.66 -4.09
N LYS A 64 -1.20 14.16 -4.28
CA LYS A 64 -2.36 13.33 -4.66
C LYS A 64 -2.15 12.52 -5.93
N GLN A 65 -1.26 12.94 -6.79
CA GLN A 65 -0.96 12.24 -8.04
C GLN A 65 -0.43 10.82 -7.83
N ILE A 66 0.08 10.49 -6.63
CA ILE A 66 0.53 9.13 -6.34
C ILE A 66 -0.63 8.13 -6.22
N PHE A 67 -1.84 8.62 -5.91
CA PHE A 67 -3.02 7.77 -5.68
C PHE A 67 -3.71 7.49 -7.01
N THR A 68 -3.29 6.40 -7.66
CA THR A 68 -3.77 6.08 -9.00
C THR A 68 -5.16 5.45 -8.99
N THR A 69 -5.93 5.74 -10.04
CA THR A 69 -7.21 5.07 -10.27
C THR A 69 -6.94 3.67 -10.83
N PRO A 70 -7.60 2.62 -10.31
CA PRO A 70 -7.40 1.27 -10.82
C PRO A 70 -7.68 1.16 -12.32
N THR A 71 -6.78 0.49 -13.02
CA THR A 71 -6.96 0.17 -14.44
C THR A 71 -7.88 -1.04 -14.60
N ALA A 72 -8.37 -1.27 -15.82
CA ALA A 72 -9.16 -2.46 -16.12
C ALA A 72 -8.40 -3.76 -15.81
N ASN A 73 -7.11 -3.82 -16.12
CA ASN A 73 -6.29 -4.98 -15.82
C ASN A 73 -6.11 -5.20 -14.32
N GLU A 74 -5.94 -4.12 -13.57
CA GLU A 74 -5.85 -4.20 -12.10
C GLU A 74 -7.16 -4.73 -11.52
N LEU A 75 -8.31 -4.24 -11.98
CA LEU A 75 -9.61 -4.71 -11.52
C LEU A 75 -9.86 -6.19 -11.88
N ARG A 76 -9.40 -6.63 -13.04
CA ARG A 76 -9.47 -8.05 -13.39
C ARG A 76 -8.63 -8.89 -12.44
N PHE A 77 -7.47 -8.41 -12.05
CA PHE A 77 -6.62 -9.12 -11.09
C PHE A 77 -7.26 -9.15 -9.69
N VAL A 78 -7.91 -8.07 -9.28
CA VAL A 78 -8.71 -8.07 -8.03
C VAL A 78 -9.76 -9.20 -8.09
N ALA A 79 -10.47 -9.34 -9.21
CA ALA A 79 -11.44 -10.42 -9.38
C ALA A 79 -10.78 -11.81 -9.27
N GLN A 80 -9.56 -11.98 -9.78
CA GLN A 80 -8.82 -13.24 -9.63
C GLN A 80 -8.48 -13.54 -8.17
N ILE A 81 -8.10 -12.53 -7.39
CA ILE A 81 -7.86 -12.68 -5.96
C ILE A 81 -9.13 -13.16 -5.25
N PHE A 82 -10.28 -12.59 -5.61
CA PHE A 82 -11.57 -12.97 -5.04
C PHE A 82 -11.99 -14.40 -5.41
N GLN A 83 -11.44 -14.99 -6.45
CA GLN A 83 -11.70 -16.40 -6.78
C GLN A 83 -11.03 -17.35 -5.81
N ILE A 84 -10.05 -16.91 -5.04
CA ILE A 84 -9.42 -17.69 -4.00
C ILE A 84 -10.37 -17.68 -2.79
N LYS A 85 -11.00 -18.83 -2.53
CA LYS A 85 -12.11 -18.95 -1.58
C LYS A 85 -11.78 -18.40 -0.19
N HIS A 86 -10.58 -18.67 0.30
CA HIS A 86 -10.13 -18.19 1.61
C HIS A 86 -10.13 -16.66 1.71
N PHE A 87 -9.66 -16.00 0.66
CA PHE A 87 -9.57 -14.52 0.64
C PHE A 87 -10.94 -13.88 0.44
N GLN A 88 -11.80 -14.53 -0.31
CA GLN A 88 -13.16 -14.07 -0.59
C GLN A 88 -13.97 -13.83 0.70
N ALA A 89 -13.91 -14.78 1.63
CA ALA A 89 -14.69 -14.70 2.87
C ALA A 89 -14.28 -13.47 3.72
N LEU A 90 -12.98 -13.21 3.82
CA LEU A 90 -12.47 -12.15 4.69
C LEU A 90 -12.65 -10.76 4.08
N ILE A 91 -12.42 -10.63 2.78
CA ILE A 91 -12.58 -9.34 2.08
C ILE A 91 -14.05 -8.98 1.96
N GLY A 92 -14.91 -9.96 1.66
CA GLY A 92 -16.35 -9.75 1.57
C GLY A 92 -16.98 -9.28 2.88
N GLU A 93 -16.48 -9.75 4.01
CA GLU A 93 -16.95 -9.32 5.31
C GLU A 93 -16.59 -7.86 5.60
N LYS A 94 -15.33 -7.46 5.34
CA LYS A 94 -14.89 -6.06 5.48
C LYS A 94 -15.73 -5.13 4.61
N GLN A 95 -15.97 -5.51 3.37
CA GLN A 95 -16.74 -4.71 2.42
C GLN A 95 -18.20 -4.53 2.88
N ARG A 96 -18.81 -5.60 3.42
CA ARG A 96 -20.16 -5.53 3.98
C ARG A 96 -20.26 -4.60 5.16
N LEU A 97 -19.28 -4.67 6.07
CA LEU A 97 -19.29 -3.86 7.29
C LEU A 97 -19.05 -2.38 7.00
N MET A 98 -18.23 -2.05 6.03
CA MET A 98 -17.80 -0.68 5.75
C MET A 98 -18.55 -0.03 4.59
N GLY A 99 -19.26 -0.81 3.78
CA GLY A 99 -19.99 -0.30 2.62
C GLY A 99 -19.11 0.31 1.54
N THR A 100 -17.80 0.05 1.57
CA THR A 100 -16.83 0.62 0.64
C THR A 100 -15.84 -0.45 0.16
N PRO A 101 -15.28 -0.30 -1.05
CA PRO A 101 -14.24 -1.23 -1.51
C PRO A 101 -13.04 -1.23 -0.56
N VAL A 102 -12.52 -2.41 -0.29
CA VAL A 102 -11.32 -2.58 0.56
C VAL A 102 -10.09 -2.26 -0.28
N ALA A 103 -9.17 -1.46 0.27
CA ALA A 103 -7.98 -1.03 -0.45
C ALA A 103 -6.99 -2.18 -0.72
N ASP A 104 -6.90 -3.17 0.18
CA ASP A 104 -5.87 -4.19 0.15
C ASP A 104 -5.76 -4.94 -1.18
N PRO A 105 -6.84 -5.51 -1.76
CA PRO A 105 -6.70 -6.22 -3.03
C PRO A 105 -6.34 -5.28 -4.20
N VAL A 106 -6.75 -4.02 -4.14
CA VAL A 106 -6.41 -3.03 -5.17
C VAL A 106 -4.92 -2.68 -5.12
N VAL A 107 -4.36 -2.53 -3.92
CA VAL A 107 -2.92 -2.32 -3.73
C VAL A 107 -2.12 -3.48 -4.33
N ILE A 108 -2.52 -4.71 -4.03
CA ILE A 108 -1.85 -5.91 -4.53
C ILE A 108 -1.94 -5.99 -6.05
N ALA A 109 -3.13 -5.73 -6.60
CA ALA A 109 -3.34 -5.76 -8.06
C ALA A 109 -2.53 -4.67 -8.76
N CYS A 110 -2.46 -3.48 -8.19
CA CYS A 110 -1.64 -2.39 -8.69
C CYS A 110 -0.16 -2.82 -8.82
N ALA A 111 0.38 -3.41 -7.75
CA ALA A 111 1.75 -3.91 -7.76
C ALA A 111 1.94 -5.02 -8.78
N LYS A 112 0.98 -5.95 -8.88
CA LYS A 112 1.06 -7.06 -9.84
C LYS A 112 1.16 -6.57 -11.27
N ILE A 113 0.24 -5.73 -11.68
CA ILE A 113 0.15 -5.25 -13.07
C ILE A 113 1.33 -4.35 -13.42
N ARG A 114 1.81 -3.55 -12.48
CA ARG A 114 2.95 -2.65 -12.68
C ARG A 114 4.30 -3.30 -12.42
N GLN A 115 4.32 -4.59 -12.06
CA GLN A 115 5.54 -5.33 -11.74
C GLN A 115 6.34 -4.66 -10.62
N GLY A 116 5.61 -4.18 -9.62
CA GLY A 116 6.17 -3.48 -8.46
C GLY A 116 6.16 -4.33 -7.20
N THR A 117 6.49 -3.69 -6.10
CA THR A 117 6.55 -4.29 -4.76
C THR A 117 5.56 -3.57 -3.84
N VAL A 118 4.77 -4.34 -3.08
CA VAL A 118 3.89 -3.77 -2.06
C VAL A 118 4.72 -3.43 -0.82
N VAL A 119 4.49 -2.23 -0.26
CA VAL A 119 5.06 -1.83 1.03
C VAL A 119 3.93 -1.75 2.04
N THR A 120 3.97 -2.60 3.06
CA THR A 120 2.93 -2.70 4.08
C THR A 120 3.52 -2.99 5.45
N GLU A 121 2.85 -2.51 6.49
CA GLU A 121 3.19 -2.87 7.87
C GLU A 121 2.36 -4.06 8.38
N GLU A 122 1.42 -4.56 7.58
CA GLU A 122 0.72 -5.79 7.93
C GLU A 122 1.69 -6.96 7.95
N ARG A 123 1.46 -7.89 8.85
CA ARG A 123 2.34 -9.05 9.02
C ARG A 123 1.64 -10.33 8.62
N LEU A 124 2.44 -11.26 8.09
CA LEU A 124 1.96 -12.60 7.79
C LEU A 124 1.44 -13.25 9.08
N LYS A 125 0.24 -13.83 9.00
CA LYS A 125 -0.34 -14.61 10.11
C LYS A 125 -0.87 -15.91 9.55
N PRO A 126 -0.64 -17.05 10.23
CA PRO A 126 -1.19 -18.33 9.76
C PRO A 126 -2.70 -18.23 9.57
N HIS A 127 -3.19 -18.73 8.44
CA HIS A 127 -4.61 -18.83 8.09
C HIS A 127 -5.34 -17.47 7.96
N ALA A 128 -4.61 -16.35 7.92
CA ALA A 128 -5.19 -15.02 7.74
C ALA A 128 -5.20 -14.62 6.26
N ALA A 129 -5.90 -13.52 5.95
CA ALA A 129 -5.89 -12.89 4.62
C ALA A 129 -5.32 -11.48 4.70
N LYS A 130 -4.22 -11.32 5.42
CA LYS A 130 -3.44 -10.09 5.43
C LYS A 130 -2.74 -9.91 4.10
N ILE A 131 -2.32 -8.68 3.78
CA ILE A 131 -1.62 -8.41 2.52
C ILE A 131 -0.46 -9.39 2.28
N PRO A 132 0.46 -9.64 3.25
CA PRO A 132 1.52 -10.62 3.01
C PRO A 132 1.01 -12.03 2.73
N ASN A 133 -0.08 -12.45 3.37
CA ASN A 133 -0.69 -13.76 3.11
C ASN A 133 -1.16 -13.88 1.66
N VAL A 134 -1.83 -12.84 1.16
CA VAL A 134 -2.33 -12.83 -0.22
C VAL A 134 -1.17 -12.77 -1.20
N CYS A 135 -0.18 -11.90 -0.96
CA CYS A 135 0.96 -11.71 -1.85
C CYS A 135 1.78 -12.99 -2.05
N GLN A 136 1.95 -13.80 -1.00
CA GLN A 136 2.73 -15.03 -1.10
C GLN A 136 1.97 -16.20 -1.73
N HIS A 137 0.65 -16.10 -1.90
CA HIS A 137 -0.13 -17.16 -2.53
C HIS A 137 0.39 -17.39 -3.96
N ALA A 138 0.52 -18.67 -4.36
CA ALA A 138 1.13 -19.03 -5.65
C ALA A 138 0.41 -18.40 -6.84
N SER A 139 -0.92 -18.22 -6.75
CA SER A 139 -1.71 -17.61 -7.83
C SER A 139 -1.57 -16.08 -7.87
N VAL A 140 -1.01 -15.45 -6.85
CA VAL A 140 -0.83 -14.00 -6.76
C VAL A 140 0.64 -13.63 -7.01
N SER A 141 1.53 -14.12 -6.17
CA SER A 141 2.98 -13.99 -6.32
C SER A 141 3.43 -12.53 -6.56
N VAL A 142 3.21 -11.68 -5.56
CA VAL A 142 3.62 -10.26 -5.58
C VAL A 142 4.66 -10.04 -4.48
N PRO A 143 5.80 -9.41 -4.77
CA PRO A 143 6.76 -9.05 -3.74
C PRO A 143 6.13 -8.10 -2.70
N CYS A 144 6.39 -8.36 -1.43
CA CYS A 144 5.81 -7.61 -0.33
C CYS A 144 6.87 -7.39 0.75
N ILE A 145 7.09 -6.14 1.13
CA ILE A 145 8.10 -5.77 2.14
C ILE A 145 7.49 -4.79 3.13
N ASP A 146 8.14 -4.66 4.29
CA ASP A 146 7.76 -3.62 5.27
C ASP A 146 8.53 -2.31 5.01
N LEU A 147 8.18 -1.27 5.77
CA LEU A 147 8.78 0.05 5.60
C LEU A 147 10.28 0.03 5.91
N GLU A 148 10.69 -0.73 6.93
CA GLU A 148 12.12 -0.86 7.28
C GLU A 148 12.91 -1.45 6.12
N THR A 149 12.45 -2.56 5.57
CA THR A 149 13.09 -3.21 4.42
C THR A 149 13.12 -2.29 3.21
N PHE A 150 12.03 -1.54 2.98
CA PHE A 150 11.99 -0.54 1.91
C PHE A 150 13.11 0.49 2.09
N MET A 151 13.27 1.05 3.30
CA MET A 151 14.31 2.05 3.58
C MET A 151 15.72 1.46 3.42
N GLN A 152 15.93 0.21 3.85
CA GLN A 152 17.19 -0.49 3.64
C GLN A 152 17.53 -0.63 2.15
N LYS A 153 16.53 -0.96 1.33
CA LYS A 153 16.71 -1.07 -0.12
C LYS A 153 17.06 0.26 -0.78
N GLN A 154 16.60 1.38 -0.20
CA GLN A 154 16.99 2.71 -0.67
C GLN A 154 18.39 3.10 -0.22
N GLY A 155 19.02 2.32 0.65
CA GLY A 155 20.33 2.64 1.20
C GLY A 155 20.32 3.77 2.23
N TRP A 156 19.15 4.06 2.81
CA TRP A 156 19.01 5.13 3.79
C TRP A 156 19.52 4.67 5.14
N SER A 157 20.37 5.51 5.76
CA SER A 157 20.83 5.32 7.13
C SER A 157 20.95 6.69 7.79
N PHE A 158 20.63 6.75 9.06
CA PHE A 158 20.54 7.99 9.82
C PHE A 158 21.30 7.89 11.14
#